data_78761ea57676cc7a9b1137732915d326
#
_entry.id   78761ea57676cc7a9b1137732915d326
#
_cell.length_a   1.000
_cell.length_b   1.000
_cell.length_c   1.000
_cell.angle_alpha   90.00
_cell.angle_beta   90.00
_cell.angle_gamma   90.00
#
_symmetry.space_group_name_H-M   'P 1'
#
loop_
_entity.id
_entity.type
_entity.pdbx_description
1 polymer ?
#
loop_
_entity_poly.entity_id
_entity_poly.type
_entity_poly.pdbx_seq_one_letter_code
_entity_poly.pdbx_strand_id
1 'polypeptide(L)'
;GKGLSGDSLDGAVDILLVGKDSRTDAKGDPLSDKELADLHAGVADGEENTDTMMLIRVPEDGSRATAVSIPRDTYVKDPEYGNMKMNAVFASHKNAKVDELKQENAEAEAKGKKKPHSDKDIEKQGVEAGREGLLAMVRSLTGVSIDHYAEVGLLGFTLLTDAVDGVEVCLNDDVNDDMSGAKFSKGKQTLDGAKALAFVRQRYNLPRGDLDRIVRQQAFMASLVNKILDNDTLANPSKLSKIAKAVERSVVIDEGWDIMGFVTQFAGLAGGNVTFTTIPVTSIDGQGDYGESIVTIDAAEVHRFMDDLAKSHDEATDEAKAEDKDKQKKADKDKDVDPNINIHVLNAGNIDGLASGIGSWLEGKGYTVERSANAQPGIYSESQVVAADPTSKEAKALAKKLGGLP
;
A
#
# COMPACT_ATOMS: atom_id res chain seq x y z
N GLY A 1 7.84 16.64 14.50
CA GLY A 1 8.43 15.88 13.78
C GLY A 1 9.84 15.28 13.76
N LYS A 2 10.26 14.55 14.82
CA LYS A 2 11.52 13.78 14.71
C LYS A 2 11.36 12.66 13.67
N GLY A 3 12.36 12.51 12.80
CA GLY A 3 12.39 11.49 11.75
C GLY A 3 11.81 11.91 10.40
N LEU A 4 11.29 13.14 10.29
CA LEU A 4 10.86 13.73 9.02
C LEU A 4 11.94 14.63 8.44
N SER A 5 12.12 14.63 7.12
CA SER A 5 13.11 15.50 6.45
C SER A 5 12.58 16.90 6.17
N GLY A 6 11.29 17.06 5.99
CA GLY A 6 10.62 18.34 5.81
C GLY A 6 10.76 18.98 4.42
N ASP A 7 11.78 18.60 3.67
CA ASP A 7 12.06 19.11 2.32
C ASP A 7 12.35 17.92 1.38
N SER A 8 11.95 18.05 0.11
CA SER A 8 12.27 17.08 -0.93
C SER A 8 13.77 17.13 -1.25
N LEU A 9 14.50 16.12 -0.79
CA LEU A 9 15.95 16.00 -1.01
C LEU A 9 16.31 15.08 -2.17
N ASP A 10 15.36 14.29 -2.65
CA ASP A 10 15.57 13.20 -3.62
C ASP A 10 14.70 13.31 -4.88
N GLY A 11 14.17 14.50 -5.19
CA GLY A 11 13.35 14.78 -6.37
C GLY A 11 11.87 14.40 -6.23
N ALA A 12 11.42 14.09 -5.01
CA ALA A 12 10.03 13.78 -4.74
C ALA A 12 9.61 14.26 -3.34
N VAL A 13 8.32 14.51 -3.14
CA VAL A 13 7.70 14.67 -1.82
C VAL A 13 7.14 13.32 -1.39
N ASP A 14 7.56 12.86 -0.23
CA ASP A 14 7.20 11.55 0.32
C ASP A 14 6.34 11.67 1.57
N ILE A 15 5.17 11.06 1.52
CA ILE A 15 4.17 11.09 2.58
C ILE A 15 3.91 9.67 3.06
N LEU A 16 4.12 9.41 4.35
CA LEU A 16 3.69 8.16 4.97
C LEU A 16 2.28 8.31 5.52
N LEU A 17 1.34 7.59 4.92
CA LEU A 17 -0.04 7.45 5.41
C LEU A 17 -0.17 6.15 6.17
N VAL A 18 -0.63 6.24 7.42
CA VAL A 18 -0.80 5.10 8.33
C VAL A 18 -2.26 4.99 8.75
N GLY A 19 -2.85 3.84 8.49
CA GLY A 19 -4.15 3.45 9.03
C GLY A 19 -3.97 2.64 10.32
N LYS A 20 -4.58 3.08 11.40
CA LYS A 20 -4.55 2.40 12.70
C LYS A 20 -5.94 1.96 13.12
N ASP A 21 -6.04 0.82 13.78
CA ASP A 21 -7.25 0.40 14.49
C ASP A 21 -7.37 1.19 15.80
N SER A 22 -7.24 2.50 15.71
CA SER A 22 -7.31 3.41 16.86
C SER A 22 -8.75 3.82 17.12
N ARG A 23 -9.12 3.78 18.38
CA ARG A 23 -10.44 4.18 18.91
C ARG A 23 -10.35 5.50 19.68
N THR A 24 -9.43 6.34 19.26
CA THR A 24 -9.22 7.70 19.76
C THR A 24 -9.43 8.71 18.65
N ASP A 25 -9.70 9.95 19.05
CA ASP A 25 -9.66 11.10 18.13
C ASP A 25 -8.22 11.54 17.81
N ALA A 26 -8.06 12.59 17.04
CA ALA A 26 -6.74 13.14 16.67
C ALA A 26 -5.94 13.69 17.86
N LYS A 27 -6.60 13.98 18.99
CA LYS A 27 -5.97 14.46 20.23
C LYS A 27 -5.57 13.32 21.16
N GLY A 28 -5.93 12.08 20.81
CA GLY A 28 -5.72 10.89 21.64
C GLY A 28 -6.80 10.68 22.70
N ASP A 29 -7.90 11.43 22.67
CA ASP A 29 -9.02 11.24 23.59
C ASP A 29 -9.87 10.04 23.14
N PRO A 30 -10.36 9.18 24.07
CA PRO A 30 -11.19 8.03 23.73
C PRO A 30 -12.47 8.44 23.01
N LEU A 31 -12.89 7.63 22.02
CA LEU A 31 -14.18 7.79 21.38
C LEU A 31 -15.31 7.47 22.37
N SER A 32 -16.47 8.14 22.18
CA SER A 32 -17.67 7.84 22.96
C SER A 32 -18.21 6.44 22.66
N ASP A 33 -18.97 5.86 23.61
CA ASP A 33 -19.61 4.56 23.41
C ASP A 33 -20.51 4.53 22.17
N LYS A 34 -21.17 5.65 21.86
CA LYS A 34 -22.00 5.80 20.67
C LYS A 34 -21.15 5.73 19.40
N GLU A 35 -20.04 6.46 19.34
CA GLU A 35 -19.12 6.44 18.20
C GLU A 35 -18.53 5.04 18.01
N LEU A 36 -18.15 4.35 19.10
CA LEU A 36 -17.66 2.97 19.05
C LEU A 36 -18.71 1.99 18.52
N ALA A 37 -19.97 2.16 18.95
CA ALA A 37 -21.08 1.35 18.45
C ALA A 37 -21.36 1.59 16.97
N ASP A 38 -21.36 2.85 16.53
CA ASP A 38 -21.56 3.22 15.13
C ASP A 38 -20.45 2.68 14.22
N LEU A 39 -19.23 2.55 14.76
CA LEU A 39 -18.08 1.98 14.04
C LEU A 39 -18.03 0.45 14.07
N HIS A 40 -18.94 -0.23 14.80
CA HIS A 40 -18.85 -1.66 15.10
C HIS A 40 -17.46 -2.08 15.61
N ALA A 41 -16.84 -1.21 16.39
CA ALA A 41 -15.45 -1.35 16.80
C ALA A 41 -15.27 -2.23 18.06
N GLY A 42 -16.34 -2.63 18.72
CA GLY A 42 -16.29 -3.32 20.01
C GLY A 42 -15.70 -2.47 21.14
N VAL A 43 -15.27 -3.12 22.20
CA VAL A 43 -14.62 -2.43 23.34
C VAL A 43 -13.18 -2.09 22.96
N ALA A 44 -12.69 -0.93 23.40
CA ALA A 44 -11.30 -0.54 23.22
C ALA A 44 -10.40 -1.43 24.09
N ASP A 45 -9.72 -2.38 23.49
CA ASP A 45 -8.82 -3.34 24.13
C ASP A 45 -7.33 -2.94 24.08
N GLY A 46 -7.05 -1.72 23.63
CA GLY A 46 -5.72 -1.12 23.70
C GLY A 46 -4.70 -1.65 22.68
N GLU A 47 -5.10 -2.54 21.78
CA GLU A 47 -4.21 -2.96 20.68
C GLU A 47 -4.16 -1.90 19.57
N GLU A 48 -3.02 -1.25 19.47
CA GLU A 48 -2.74 -0.27 18.41
C GLU A 48 -1.93 -0.91 17.28
N ASN A 49 -2.57 -1.76 16.50
CA ASN A 49 -1.95 -2.33 15.32
C ASN A 49 -1.99 -1.35 14.14
N THR A 50 -0.86 -1.22 13.45
CA THR A 50 -0.75 -0.51 12.19
C THR A 50 -1.24 -1.44 11.07
N ASP A 51 -2.49 -1.29 10.64
CA ASP A 51 -3.09 -2.20 9.68
C ASP A 51 -2.85 -1.83 8.23
N THR A 52 -2.69 -0.56 7.94
CA THR A 52 -2.47 -0.04 6.59
C THR A 52 -1.30 0.93 6.61
N MET A 53 -0.35 0.74 5.72
CA MET A 53 0.78 1.64 5.51
C MET A 53 0.92 1.91 4.03
N MET A 54 0.87 3.17 3.64
CA MET A 54 1.07 3.62 2.26
C MET A 54 2.11 4.72 2.23
N LEU A 55 3.12 4.55 1.40
CA LEU A 55 4.09 5.59 1.09
C LEU A 55 3.68 6.25 -0.22
N ILE A 56 3.27 7.51 -0.15
CA ILE A 56 2.83 8.28 -1.32
C ILE A 56 4.01 9.09 -1.81
N ARG A 57 4.46 8.80 -3.02
CA ARG A 57 5.57 9.46 -3.67
C ARG A 57 5.07 10.38 -4.77
N VAL A 58 5.37 11.67 -4.66
CA VAL A 58 4.98 12.70 -5.62
C VAL A 58 6.24 13.32 -6.21
N PRO A 59 6.59 13.02 -7.49
CA PRO A 59 7.72 13.67 -8.15
C PRO A 59 7.58 15.20 -8.15
N GLU A 60 8.70 15.94 -8.12
CA GLU A 60 8.70 17.41 -8.05
C GLU A 60 7.97 18.07 -9.22
N ASP A 61 8.00 17.46 -10.40
CA ASP A 61 7.25 17.95 -11.58
C ASP A 61 5.74 17.73 -11.48
N GLY A 62 5.26 17.01 -10.44
CA GLY A 62 3.85 16.71 -10.23
C GLY A 62 3.20 15.85 -11.30
N SER A 63 3.98 15.22 -12.19
CA SER A 63 3.48 14.49 -13.35
C SER A 63 2.65 13.25 -13.00
N ARG A 64 3.03 12.53 -11.94
CA ARG A 64 2.37 11.32 -11.47
C ARG A 64 2.71 11.05 -10.01
N ALA A 65 1.69 10.87 -9.18
CA ALA A 65 1.89 10.35 -7.82
C ALA A 65 1.67 8.85 -7.78
N THR A 66 2.43 8.17 -6.94
CA THR A 66 2.26 6.74 -6.68
C THR A 66 2.10 6.50 -5.18
N ALA A 67 1.01 5.84 -4.81
CA ALA A 67 0.77 5.36 -3.46
C ALA A 67 1.18 3.88 -3.38
N VAL A 68 2.22 3.61 -2.62
CA VAL A 68 2.83 2.28 -2.50
C VAL A 68 2.45 1.67 -1.17
N SER A 69 1.68 0.58 -1.21
CA SER A 69 1.31 -0.16 0.00
C SER A 69 2.47 -1.00 0.51
N ILE A 70 2.64 -1.01 1.83
CA ILE A 70 3.55 -1.90 2.54
C ILE A 70 2.68 -2.91 3.27
N PRO A 71 2.74 -4.22 2.94
CA PRO A 71 1.95 -5.24 3.61
C PRO A 71 2.25 -5.28 5.11
N ARG A 72 1.20 -5.38 5.93
CA ARG A 72 1.34 -5.44 7.39
C ARG A 72 2.18 -6.61 7.88
N ASP A 73 2.18 -7.71 7.15
CA ASP A 73 2.90 -8.94 7.48
C ASP A 73 4.31 -8.99 6.87
N THR A 74 4.79 -7.90 6.26
CA THR A 74 6.17 -7.77 5.78
C THR A 74 7.14 -8.01 6.93
N TYR A 75 8.05 -8.99 6.75
CA TYR A 75 9.04 -9.35 7.77
C TYR A 75 10.24 -8.43 7.70
N VAL A 76 10.50 -7.74 8.79
CA VAL A 76 11.56 -6.74 8.92
C VAL A 76 12.44 -7.04 10.12
N LYS A 77 13.68 -6.54 10.09
CA LYS A 77 14.60 -6.63 11.21
C LYS A 77 14.72 -5.26 11.88
N ASP A 78 14.08 -5.13 13.03
CA ASP A 78 14.24 -3.94 13.86
C ASP A 78 15.63 -3.97 14.55
N PRO A 79 16.40 -2.84 14.54
CA PRO A 79 17.73 -2.78 15.13
C PRO A 79 17.74 -3.04 16.64
N GLU A 80 16.66 -2.70 17.35
CA GLU A 80 16.55 -2.80 18.81
C GLU A 80 15.81 -4.06 19.25
N TYR A 81 14.76 -4.45 18.52
CA TYR A 81 13.84 -5.50 18.95
C TYR A 81 13.88 -6.77 18.10
N GLY A 82 14.73 -6.82 17.07
CA GLY A 82 14.91 -8.01 16.24
C GLY A 82 13.86 -8.18 15.16
N ASN A 83 13.69 -9.43 14.72
CA ASN A 83 12.79 -9.76 13.61
C ASN A 83 11.32 -9.66 14.04
N MET A 84 10.51 -8.99 13.24
CA MET A 84 9.07 -8.85 13.47
C MET A 84 8.33 -8.52 12.20
N LYS A 85 7.01 -8.60 12.24
CA LYS A 85 6.15 -8.07 11.18
C LYS A 85 6.08 -6.54 11.25
N MET A 86 5.92 -5.91 10.11
CA MET A 86 5.82 -4.45 10.01
C MET A 86 4.72 -3.85 10.90
N ASN A 87 3.60 -4.54 11.07
CA ASN A 87 2.49 -4.09 11.92
C ASN A 87 2.81 -4.05 13.42
N ALA A 88 3.86 -4.72 13.87
CA ALA A 88 4.29 -4.75 15.26
C ALA A 88 5.32 -3.65 15.63
N VAL A 89 5.93 -3.00 14.65
CA VAL A 89 7.02 -2.04 14.88
C VAL A 89 6.59 -0.89 15.76
N PHE A 90 5.46 -0.24 15.44
CA PHE A 90 4.93 0.87 16.23
C PHE A 90 4.70 0.47 17.70
N ALA A 91 3.97 -0.64 17.91
CA ALA A 91 3.62 -1.11 19.24
C ALA A 91 4.87 -1.48 20.06
N SER A 92 5.88 -2.10 19.45
CA SER A 92 7.13 -2.48 20.12
C SER A 92 7.89 -1.26 20.66
N HIS A 93 8.07 -0.24 19.85
CA HIS A 93 8.73 1.00 20.26
C HIS A 93 7.90 1.79 21.28
N LYS A 94 6.57 1.86 21.11
CA LYS A 94 5.66 2.48 22.06
C LYS A 94 5.74 1.82 23.42
N ASN A 95 5.57 0.51 23.48
CA ASN A 95 5.54 -0.25 24.73
C ASN A 95 6.86 -0.16 25.49
N ALA A 96 7.98 -0.27 24.79
CA ALA A 96 9.30 -0.12 25.40
C ALA A 96 9.48 1.25 26.08
N LYS A 97 9.01 2.33 25.42
CA LYS A 97 9.07 3.68 26.00
C LYS A 97 8.12 3.83 27.20
N VAL A 98 6.93 3.28 27.10
CA VAL A 98 5.96 3.29 28.22
C VAL A 98 6.54 2.55 29.43
N ASP A 99 7.16 1.39 29.24
CA ASP A 99 7.77 0.61 30.31
C ASP A 99 8.94 1.36 30.96
N GLU A 100 9.81 1.97 30.17
CA GLU A 100 10.90 2.85 30.65
C GLU A 100 10.39 3.94 31.58
N LEU A 101 9.39 4.71 31.14
CA LEU A 101 8.84 5.83 31.94
C LEU A 101 8.07 5.36 33.18
N LYS A 102 7.38 4.24 33.12
CA LYS A 102 6.76 3.61 34.31
C LYS A 102 7.79 3.15 35.30
N GLN A 103 8.93 2.62 34.84
CA GLN A 103 10.03 2.22 35.71
C GLN A 103 10.64 3.45 36.41
N GLU A 104 10.86 4.55 35.70
CA GLU A 104 11.34 5.81 36.29
C GLU A 104 10.40 6.32 37.38
N ASN A 105 9.07 6.24 37.15
CA ASN A 105 8.07 6.56 38.17
C ASN A 105 8.19 5.67 39.41
N ALA A 106 8.32 4.35 39.23
CA ALA A 106 8.44 3.41 40.33
C ALA A 106 9.72 3.64 41.15
N GLU A 107 10.84 3.94 40.48
CA GLU A 107 12.10 4.27 41.15
C GLU A 107 12.03 5.58 41.96
N ALA A 108 11.32 6.58 41.46
CA ALA A 108 11.09 7.83 42.18
C ALA A 108 10.23 7.59 43.43
N GLU A 109 9.16 6.81 43.33
CA GLU A 109 8.30 6.44 44.46
C GLU A 109 9.07 5.64 45.53
N ALA A 110 9.89 4.67 45.13
CA ALA A 110 10.74 3.92 46.03
C ALA A 110 11.72 4.79 46.84
N LYS A 111 12.10 5.95 46.26
CA LYS A 111 12.94 6.97 46.92
C LYS A 111 12.13 8.04 47.66
N GLY A 112 10.79 7.86 47.81
CA GLY A 112 9.91 8.84 48.43
C GLY A 112 9.77 10.16 47.67
N LYS A 113 10.05 10.15 46.35
CA LYS A 113 9.92 11.31 45.48
C LYS A 113 8.62 11.29 44.68
N LYS A 114 8.17 12.44 44.22
CA LYS A 114 7.03 12.55 43.31
C LYS A 114 7.36 11.84 41.98
N LYS A 115 6.36 11.19 41.39
CA LYS A 115 6.44 10.61 40.02
C LYS A 115 6.79 11.70 39.00
N PRO A 116 7.88 11.52 38.20
CA PRO A 116 8.28 12.51 37.21
C PRO A 116 7.32 12.58 36.01
N HIS A 117 6.60 11.50 35.70
CA HIS A 117 5.74 11.42 34.52
C HIS A 117 4.27 11.15 34.90
N SER A 118 3.34 11.94 34.35
CA SER A 118 1.91 11.63 34.41
C SER A 118 1.53 10.54 33.43
N ASP A 119 0.38 9.88 33.65
CA ASP A 119 -0.12 8.85 32.72
C ASP A 119 -0.31 9.40 31.29
N LYS A 120 -0.82 10.63 31.17
CA LYS A 120 -0.98 11.33 29.89
C LYS A 120 0.36 11.59 29.20
N ASP A 121 1.38 11.94 29.96
CA ASP A 121 2.73 12.19 29.42
C ASP A 121 3.40 10.89 28.98
N ILE A 122 3.25 9.81 29.76
CA ILE A 122 3.72 8.48 29.40
C ILE A 122 3.10 8.02 28.07
N GLU A 123 1.77 8.15 27.92
CA GLU A 123 1.07 7.78 26.70
C GLU A 123 1.57 8.61 25.49
N LYS A 124 1.68 9.92 25.65
CA LYS A 124 2.16 10.83 24.61
C LYS A 124 3.59 10.47 24.14
N GLN A 125 4.52 10.28 25.07
CA GLN A 125 5.90 9.93 24.76
C GLN A 125 5.99 8.52 24.15
N GLY A 126 5.17 7.58 24.61
CA GLY A 126 5.07 6.25 24.03
C GLY A 126 4.63 6.29 22.57
N VAL A 127 3.56 7.01 22.26
CA VAL A 127 3.06 7.18 20.88
C VAL A 127 4.10 7.85 19.99
N GLU A 128 4.79 8.88 20.48
CA GLU A 128 5.89 9.53 19.73
C GLU A 128 7.03 8.54 19.41
N ALA A 129 7.43 7.72 20.39
CA ALA A 129 8.44 6.67 20.18
C ALA A 129 7.98 5.63 19.15
N GLY A 130 6.71 5.23 19.20
CA GLY A 130 6.12 4.32 18.20
C GLY A 130 6.17 4.90 16.78
N ARG A 131 5.83 6.17 16.62
CA ARG A 131 5.91 6.87 15.31
C ARG A 131 7.34 6.99 14.81
N GLU A 132 8.28 7.35 15.67
CA GLU A 132 9.71 7.44 15.32
C GLU A 132 10.26 6.09 14.87
N GLY A 133 9.94 5.00 15.59
CA GLY A 133 10.32 3.63 15.22
C GLY A 133 9.74 3.21 13.87
N LEU A 134 8.46 3.50 13.63
CA LEU A 134 7.82 3.20 12.36
C LEU A 134 8.43 3.97 11.18
N LEU A 135 8.67 5.27 11.34
CA LEU A 135 9.33 6.10 10.32
C LEU A 135 10.74 5.60 10.00
N ALA A 136 11.52 5.25 11.01
CA ALA A 136 12.86 4.70 10.84
C ALA A 136 12.84 3.36 10.09
N MET A 137 11.86 2.49 10.40
CA MET A 137 11.72 1.20 9.72
C MET A 137 11.28 1.37 8.27
N VAL A 138 10.32 2.25 7.97
CA VAL A 138 9.90 2.52 6.59
C VAL A 138 11.06 3.08 5.78
N ARG A 139 11.86 3.99 6.35
CA ARG A 139 13.08 4.49 5.71
C ARG A 139 14.07 3.38 5.41
N SER A 140 14.33 2.51 6.37
CA SER A 140 15.24 1.36 6.20
C SER A 140 14.75 0.41 5.11
N LEU A 141 13.44 0.12 5.10
CA LEU A 141 12.81 -0.78 4.14
C LEU A 141 12.82 -0.23 2.71
N THR A 142 12.54 1.05 2.56
CA THR A 142 12.29 1.68 1.26
C THR A 142 13.46 2.51 0.72
N GLY A 143 14.40 2.90 1.57
CA GLY A 143 15.47 3.85 1.23
C GLY A 143 14.99 5.30 1.10
N VAL A 144 13.73 5.59 1.41
CA VAL A 144 13.09 6.90 1.20
C VAL A 144 13.12 7.73 2.47
N SER A 145 13.51 9.00 2.35
CA SER A 145 13.33 10.00 3.42
C SER A 145 11.90 10.52 3.40
N ILE A 146 11.18 10.36 4.51
CA ILE A 146 9.77 10.73 4.61
C ILE A 146 9.67 12.22 4.98
N ASP A 147 8.97 13.01 4.16
CA ASP A 147 8.78 14.45 4.35
C ASP A 147 7.58 14.75 5.24
N HIS A 148 6.49 14.03 5.06
CA HIS A 148 5.24 14.21 5.79
C HIS A 148 4.66 12.90 6.32
N TYR A 149 3.87 13.03 7.38
CA TYR A 149 3.21 11.91 8.04
C TYR A 149 1.73 12.22 8.26
N ALA A 150 0.89 11.25 7.96
CA ALA A 150 -0.54 11.29 8.27
C ALA A 150 -0.99 9.96 8.88
N GLU A 151 -1.77 10.03 9.95
CA GLU A 151 -2.29 8.86 10.67
C GLU A 151 -3.80 8.97 10.76
N VAL A 152 -4.50 7.95 10.30
CA VAL A 152 -5.96 7.90 10.25
C VAL A 152 -6.46 6.73 11.08
N GLY A 153 -7.23 7.02 12.10
CA GLY A 153 -7.96 6.02 12.88
C GLY A 153 -9.30 5.64 12.23
N LEU A 154 -10.05 4.76 12.90
CA LEU A 154 -11.35 4.31 12.41
C LEU A 154 -12.35 5.45 12.23
N LEU A 155 -12.42 6.38 13.19
CA LEU A 155 -13.27 7.56 13.11
C LEU A 155 -12.89 8.43 11.92
N GLY A 156 -11.59 8.65 11.70
CA GLY A 156 -11.09 9.47 10.60
C GLY A 156 -11.49 8.95 9.23
N PHE A 157 -11.38 7.66 9.07
CA PHE A 157 -11.78 6.99 7.85
C PHE A 157 -13.27 7.18 7.55
N THR A 158 -14.15 7.00 8.54
CA THR A 158 -15.60 7.19 8.36
C THR A 158 -15.96 8.64 8.12
N LEU A 159 -15.38 9.58 8.86
CA LEU A 159 -15.65 11.01 8.69
C LEU A 159 -15.19 11.55 7.33
N LEU A 160 -14.02 11.12 6.86
CA LEU A 160 -13.53 11.51 5.52
C LEU A 160 -14.44 10.97 4.41
N THR A 161 -14.86 9.71 4.53
CA THR A 161 -15.77 9.09 3.56
C THR A 161 -17.12 9.82 3.52
N ASP A 162 -17.68 10.14 4.68
CA ASP A 162 -18.94 10.89 4.75
C ASP A 162 -18.80 12.35 4.27
N ALA A 163 -17.64 12.97 4.49
CA ALA A 163 -17.38 14.35 4.04
C ALA A 163 -17.39 14.50 2.51
N VAL A 164 -17.15 13.42 1.77
CA VAL A 164 -17.23 13.38 0.29
C VAL A 164 -18.52 12.74 -0.21
N ASP A 165 -19.54 12.59 0.64
CA ASP A 165 -20.85 11.99 0.34
C ASP A 165 -20.76 10.51 -0.08
N GLY A 166 -19.82 9.78 0.48
CA GLY A 166 -19.58 8.37 0.19
C GLY A 166 -18.64 8.12 -0.98
N VAL A 167 -18.24 6.88 -1.11
CA VAL A 167 -17.28 6.41 -2.14
C VAL A 167 -17.90 5.29 -2.95
N GLU A 168 -17.79 5.39 -4.27
CA GLU A 168 -18.29 4.38 -5.18
C GLU A 168 -17.31 3.25 -5.35
N VAL A 169 -17.79 2.02 -5.20
CA VAL A 169 -17.04 0.78 -5.44
C VAL A 169 -17.81 -0.17 -6.34
N CYS A 170 -17.11 -1.03 -7.06
CA CYS A 170 -17.70 -2.09 -7.86
C CYS A 170 -17.23 -3.44 -7.35
N LEU A 171 -18.16 -4.28 -6.89
CA LEU A 171 -17.86 -5.60 -6.37
C LEU A 171 -18.08 -6.68 -7.43
N ASN A 172 -17.12 -7.57 -7.56
CA ASN A 172 -17.21 -8.70 -8.48
C ASN A 172 -18.19 -9.78 -7.98
N ASP A 173 -18.31 -9.92 -6.66
CA ASP A 173 -19.13 -10.93 -5.99
C ASP A 173 -19.86 -10.35 -4.78
N ASP A 174 -20.89 -11.08 -4.31
CA ASP A 174 -21.56 -10.76 -3.06
C ASP A 174 -20.61 -10.98 -1.88
N VAL A 175 -20.71 -10.07 -0.89
CA VAL A 175 -19.93 -10.14 0.35
C VAL A 175 -20.86 -10.33 1.53
N ASN A 176 -20.59 -11.34 2.35
CA ASN A 176 -21.25 -11.56 3.62
C ASN A 176 -20.21 -12.00 4.65
N ASP A 177 -19.78 -11.05 5.47
CA ASP A 177 -18.79 -11.27 6.53
C ASP A 177 -19.32 -10.67 7.84
N ASP A 178 -19.82 -11.54 8.71
CA ASP A 178 -20.40 -11.14 9.99
C ASP A 178 -19.34 -10.55 10.97
N MET A 179 -18.06 -10.89 10.78
CA MET A 179 -16.98 -10.39 11.67
C MET A 179 -16.64 -8.92 11.42
N SER A 180 -16.67 -8.47 10.17
CA SER A 180 -16.49 -7.07 9.81
C SER A 180 -17.80 -6.31 9.70
N GLY A 181 -18.92 -7.00 9.71
CA GLY A 181 -20.25 -6.44 9.42
C GLY A 181 -20.49 -6.15 7.94
N ALA A 182 -19.61 -6.64 7.05
CA ALA A 182 -19.69 -6.39 5.63
C ALA A 182 -20.80 -7.25 4.99
N LYS A 183 -21.87 -6.61 4.51
CA LYS A 183 -22.96 -7.23 3.73
C LYS A 183 -23.22 -6.38 2.50
N PHE A 184 -22.69 -6.83 1.36
CA PHE A 184 -22.76 -6.11 0.10
C PHE A 184 -23.18 -7.03 -1.03
N SER A 185 -24.00 -6.52 -1.94
CA SER A 185 -24.33 -7.21 -3.17
C SER A 185 -23.26 -6.94 -4.24
N LYS A 186 -23.12 -7.87 -5.16
CA LYS A 186 -22.33 -7.69 -6.38
C LYS A 186 -22.75 -6.44 -7.14
N GLY A 187 -21.80 -5.78 -7.78
CA GLY A 187 -22.01 -4.64 -8.66
C GLY A 187 -21.60 -3.31 -8.07
N LYS A 188 -22.05 -2.26 -8.74
CA LYS A 188 -21.70 -0.86 -8.41
C LYS A 188 -22.57 -0.34 -7.28
N GLN A 189 -21.92 0.24 -6.26
CA GLN A 189 -22.61 0.80 -5.11
C GLN A 189 -21.80 1.91 -4.45
N THR A 190 -22.51 2.81 -3.75
CA THR A 190 -21.88 3.88 -2.96
C THR A 190 -21.87 3.46 -1.49
N LEU A 191 -20.68 3.48 -0.89
CA LEU A 191 -20.48 3.18 0.51
C LEU A 191 -20.37 4.47 1.32
N ASP A 192 -21.21 4.60 2.36
CA ASP A 192 -21.01 5.60 3.41
C ASP A 192 -19.87 5.21 4.34
N GLY A 193 -19.54 6.07 5.33
CA GLY A 193 -18.40 5.84 6.19
C GLY A 193 -18.43 4.50 6.95
N ALA A 194 -19.56 4.10 7.50
CA ALA A 194 -19.71 2.84 8.25
C ALA A 194 -19.58 1.61 7.33
N LYS A 195 -20.22 1.64 6.16
CA LYS A 195 -20.12 0.58 5.16
C LYS A 195 -18.74 0.49 4.54
N ALA A 196 -18.11 1.63 4.27
CA ALA A 196 -16.74 1.70 3.78
C ALA A 196 -15.75 1.07 4.79
N LEU A 197 -15.91 1.35 6.08
CA LEU A 197 -15.09 0.75 7.12
C LEU A 197 -15.25 -0.77 7.15
N ALA A 198 -16.48 -1.29 7.10
CA ALA A 198 -16.74 -2.72 7.02
C ALA A 198 -16.09 -3.35 5.77
N PHE A 199 -16.17 -2.68 4.63
CA PHE A 199 -15.57 -3.12 3.37
C PHE A 199 -14.04 -3.27 3.44
N VAL A 200 -13.33 -2.29 3.99
CA VAL A 200 -11.85 -2.32 4.06
C VAL A 200 -11.32 -3.22 5.19
N ARG A 201 -12.15 -3.55 6.18
CA ARG A 201 -11.79 -4.42 7.30
C ARG A 201 -12.07 -5.90 7.06
N GLN A 202 -12.79 -6.27 6.01
CA GLN A 202 -13.10 -7.66 5.72
C GLN A 202 -11.82 -8.51 5.64
N ARG A 203 -11.79 -9.62 6.38
CA ARG A 203 -10.66 -10.57 6.41
C ARG A 203 -11.04 -11.96 5.87
N TYR A 204 -12.28 -12.36 6.03
CA TYR A 204 -12.75 -13.69 5.66
C TYR A 204 -13.20 -13.74 4.21
N ASN A 205 -13.10 -14.93 3.62
CA ASN A 205 -13.45 -15.21 2.21
C ASN A 205 -12.61 -14.42 1.18
N LEU A 206 -11.38 -14.07 1.52
CA LEU A 206 -10.40 -13.50 0.59
C LEU A 206 -9.37 -14.58 0.23
N PRO A 207 -9.30 -15.03 -1.05
CA PRO A 207 -8.45 -16.16 -1.48
C PRO A 207 -6.97 -15.99 -1.13
N ARG A 208 -6.44 -14.77 -1.23
CA ARG A 208 -5.03 -14.44 -0.94
C ARG A 208 -4.86 -13.69 0.40
N GLY A 209 -5.86 -13.75 1.28
CA GLY A 209 -5.78 -13.17 2.62
C GLY A 209 -5.48 -11.67 2.64
N ASP A 210 -4.35 -11.28 3.24
CA ASP A 210 -3.97 -9.88 3.42
C ASP A 210 -3.72 -9.14 2.09
N LEU A 211 -3.20 -9.80 1.07
CA LEU A 211 -2.99 -9.17 -0.24
C LEU A 211 -4.30 -8.76 -0.91
N ASP A 212 -5.34 -9.57 -0.82
CA ASP A 212 -6.65 -9.22 -1.36
C ASP A 212 -7.29 -8.07 -0.56
N ARG A 213 -7.04 -8.01 0.75
CA ARG A 213 -7.43 -6.86 1.57
C ARG A 213 -6.71 -5.60 1.14
N ILE A 214 -5.40 -5.65 0.85
CA ILE A 214 -4.63 -4.52 0.33
C ILE A 214 -5.21 -4.05 -0.99
N VAL A 215 -5.54 -4.93 -1.92
CA VAL A 215 -6.18 -4.58 -3.21
C VAL A 215 -7.50 -3.85 -3.00
N ARG A 216 -8.33 -4.30 -2.05
CA ARG A 216 -9.57 -3.60 -1.67
C ARG A 216 -9.32 -2.21 -1.09
N GLN A 217 -8.38 -2.10 -0.17
CA GLN A 217 -7.99 -0.82 0.41
C GLN A 217 -7.47 0.14 -0.67
N GLN A 218 -6.64 -0.34 -1.59
CA GLN A 218 -6.16 0.45 -2.72
C GLN A 218 -7.30 0.92 -3.63
N ALA A 219 -8.22 0.03 -3.99
CA ALA A 219 -9.38 0.38 -4.82
C ALA A 219 -10.27 1.44 -4.14
N PHE A 220 -10.51 1.28 -2.84
CA PHE A 220 -11.27 2.25 -2.05
C PHE A 220 -10.53 3.59 -1.97
N MET A 221 -9.24 3.58 -1.65
CA MET A 221 -8.43 4.80 -1.55
C MET A 221 -8.32 5.52 -2.89
N ALA A 222 -8.18 4.80 -4.00
CA ALA A 222 -8.21 5.39 -5.33
C ALA A 222 -9.53 6.14 -5.60
N SER A 223 -10.65 5.51 -5.26
CA SER A 223 -11.97 6.14 -5.41
C SER A 223 -12.16 7.34 -4.48
N LEU A 224 -11.68 7.25 -3.24
CA LEU A 224 -11.72 8.36 -2.27
C LEU A 224 -10.87 9.54 -2.73
N VAL A 225 -9.63 9.29 -3.16
CA VAL A 225 -8.73 10.34 -3.68
C VAL A 225 -9.33 11.00 -4.92
N ASN A 226 -9.85 10.22 -5.86
CA ASN A 226 -10.52 10.77 -7.04
C ASN A 226 -11.72 11.64 -6.66
N LYS A 227 -12.48 11.24 -5.66
CA LYS A 227 -13.62 12.02 -5.15
C LYS A 227 -13.19 13.33 -4.48
N ILE A 228 -12.08 13.32 -3.72
CA ILE A 228 -11.51 14.53 -3.09
C ILE A 228 -10.97 15.49 -4.14
N LEU A 229 -10.27 14.96 -5.14
CA LEU A 229 -9.62 15.74 -6.20
C LEU A 229 -10.54 16.11 -7.36
N ASP A 230 -11.79 15.67 -7.33
CA ASP A 230 -12.78 16.06 -8.33
C ASP A 230 -13.02 17.57 -8.31
N ASN A 231 -13.14 18.16 -9.49
CA ASN A 231 -13.38 19.58 -9.65
C ASN A 231 -14.65 20.06 -8.91
N ASP A 232 -15.68 19.24 -8.86
CA ASP A 232 -16.92 19.56 -8.13
C ASP A 232 -16.69 19.63 -6.61
N THR A 233 -15.78 18.84 -6.09
CA THR A 233 -15.38 18.87 -4.66
C THR A 233 -14.47 20.06 -4.38
N LEU A 234 -13.43 20.25 -5.19
CA LEU A 234 -12.44 21.32 -5.01
C LEU A 234 -13.03 22.73 -5.25
N ALA A 235 -14.00 22.86 -6.13
CA ALA A 235 -14.70 24.11 -6.38
C ALA A 235 -15.83 24.41 -5.37
N ASN A 236 -16.16 23.47 -4.47
CA ASN A 236 -17.26 23.60 -3.51
C ASN A 236 -16.75 23.92 -2.10
N PRO A 237 -16.86 25.19 -1.63
CA PRO A 237 -16.38 25.59 -0.30
C PRO A 237 -17.01 24.81 0.85
N SER A 238 -18.26 24.38 0.71
CA SER A 238 -18.95 23.59 1.74
C SER A 238 -18.38 22.19 1.87
N LYS A 239 -18.08 21.53 0.74
CA LYS A 239 -17.42 20.21 0.73
C LYS A 239 -15.99 20.29 1.28
N LEU A 240 -15.21 21.28 0.84
CA LEU A 240 -13.87 21.52 1.37
C LEU A 240 -13.88 21.78 2.88
N SER A 241 -14.85 22.56 3.38
CA SER A 241 -14.99 22.80 4.82
C SER A 241 -15.31 21.52 5.59
N LYS A 242 -16.14 20.64 5.05
CA LYS A 242 -16.43 19.32 5.67
C LYS A 242 -15.20 18.43 5.72
N ILE A 243 -14.42 18.37 4.64
CA ILE A 243 -13.16 17.62 4.57
C ILE A 243 -12.17 18.17 5.58
N ALA A 244 -11.97 19.50 5.62
CA ALA A 244 -11.06 20.14 6.56
C ALA A 244 -11.42 19.83 8.03
N LYS A 245 -12.71 19.89 8.38
CA LYS A 245 -13.20 19.53 9.74
C LYS A 245 -12.99 18.04 10.06
N ALA A 246 -13.19 17.14 9.09
CA ALA A 246 -12.94 15.72 9.27
C ALA A 246 -11.45 15.45 9.52
N VAL A 247 -10.55 16.10 8.76
CA VAL A 247 -9.11 16.02 8.95
C VAL A 247 -8.72 16.54 10.33
N GLU A 248 -9.12 17.74 10.70
CA GLU A 248 -8.79 18.35 11.98
C GLU A 248 -9.20 17.47 13.17
N ARG A 249 -10.38 16.88 13.11
CA ARG A 249 -10.91 16.06 14.20
C ARG A 249 -10.26 14.69 14.32
N SER A 250 -9.84 14.09 13.23
CA SER A 250 -9.64 12.65 13.15
C SER A 250 -8.35 12.19 12.49
N VAL A 251 -7.59 13.11 11.87
CA VAL A 251 -6.31 12.79 11.23
C VAL A 251 -5.18 13.46 11.99
N VAL A 252 -4.19 12.67 12.40
CA VAL A 252 -2.94 13.19 12.97
C VAL A 252 -1.98 13.45 11.83
N ILE A 253 -1.47 14.68 11.72
CA ILE A 253 -0.48 15.08 10.72
C ILE A 253 0.74 15.67 11.41
N ASP A 254 1.85 15.75 10.69
CA ASP A 254 3.04 16.44 11.19
C ASP A 254 2.80 17.95 11.36
N GLU A 255 3.47 18.49 12.35
CA GLU A 255 3.33 19.90 12.73
C GLU A 255 3.76 20.83 11.59
N GLY A 256 2.92 21.81 11.29
CA GLY A 256 3.19 22.82 10.28
C GLY A 256 2.89 22.41 8.84
N TRP A 257 2.42 21.20 8.59
CA TRP A 257 2.04 20.79 7.24
C TRP A 257 0.68 21.38 6.84
N ASP A 258 0.66 22.21 5.80
CA ASP A 258 -0.57 22.70 5.17
C ASP A 258 -1.12 21.64 4.19
N ILE A 259 -1.82 20.65 4.73
CA ILE A 259 -2.36 19.54 3.95
C ILE A 259 -3.40 20.00 2.90
N MET A 260 -4.19 21.05 3.20
CA MET A 260 -5.19 21.53 2.25
C MET A 260 -4.54 22.30 1.10
N GLY A 261 -3.52 23.09 1.39
CA GLY A 261 -2.69 23.74 0.38
C GLY A 261 -1.98 22.70 -0.50
N PHE A 262 -1.43 21.64 0.10
CA PHE A 262 -0.80 20.54 -0.62
C PHE A 262 -1.78 19.82 -1.55
N VAL A 263 -2.98 19.46 -1.08
CA VAL A 263 -4.02 18.80 -1.89
C VAL A 263 -4.43 19.66 -3.09
N THR A 264 -4.61 20.97 -2.88
CA THR A 264 -4.98 21.91 -3.94
C THR A 264 -3.86 22.03 -4.99
N GLN A 265 -2.61 22.17 -4.53
CA GLN A 265 -1.44 22.23 -5.40
C GLN A 265 -1.27 20.93 -6.20
N PHE A 266 -1.38 19.80 -5.54
CA PHE A 266 -1.26 18.50 -6.16
C PHE A 266 -2.32 18.24 -7.23
N ALA A 267 -3.58 18.58 -6.97
CA ALA A 267 -4.67 18.49 -7.96
C ALA A 267 -4.39 19.33 -9.20
N GLY A 268 -3.80 20.55 -9.02
CA GLY A 268 -3.40 21.42 -10.12
C GLY A 268 -2.21 20.90 -10.94
N LEU A 269 -1.27 20.24 -10.30
CA LEU A 269 -0.05 19.73 -10.95
C LEU A 269 -0.28 18.39 -11.66
N ALA A 270 -0.87 17.44 -10.97
CA ALA A 270 -0.99 16.05 -11.45
C ALA A 270 -2.33 15.73 -12.14
N GLY A 271 -3.25 16.69 -12.22
CA GLY A 271 -4.61 16.45 -12.72
C GLY A 271 -5.34 15.36 -11.94
N GLY A 272 -4.94 15.14 -10.68
CA GLY A 272 -5.51 14.12 -9.80
C GLY A 272 -5.05 12.68 -10.10
N ASN A 273 -4.06 12.48 -10.95
CA ASN A 273 -3.60 11.14 -11.31
C ASN A 273 -2.74 10.52 -10.20
N VAL A 274 -3.31 9.55 -9.49
CA VAL A 274 -2.62 8.74 -8.49
C VAL A 274 -2.68 7.28 -8.88
N THR A 275 -1.53 6.62 -8.91
CA THR A 275 -1.42 5.18 -9.15
C THR A 275 -1.21 4.47 -7.81
N PHE A 276 -1.95 3.38 -7.58
CA PHE A 276 -1.82 2.55 -6.38
C PHE A 276 -1.13 1.24 -6.72
N THR A 277 -0.14 0.88 -5.94
CA THR A 277 0.62 -0.36 -6.10
C THR A 277 1.09 -0.88 -4.74
N THR A 278 1.82 -2.00 -4.74
CA THR A 278 2.41 -2.61 -3.55
C THR A 278 3.92 -2.77 -3.76
N ILE A 279 4.73 -2.67 -2.72
CA ILE A 279 6.16 -2.95 -2.81
C ILE A 279 6.41 -4.34 -3.41
N PRO A 280 7.52 -4.55 -4.14
CA PRO A 280 7.91 -5.88 -4.59
C PRO A 280 8.03 -6.85 -3.42
N VAL A 281 7.41 -8.02 -3.54
CA VAL A 281 7.48 -9.09 -2.54
C VAL A 281 8.10 -10.34 -3.17
N THR A 282 8.88 -11.09 -2.38
CA THR A 282 9.53 -12.33 -2.84
C THR A 282 8.70 -13.56 -2.51
N SER A 283 7.93 -13.54 -1.41
CA SER A 283 7.03 -14.61 -1.02
C SER A 283 5.90 -14.08 -0.13
N ILE A 284 4.72 -14.68 -0.25
CA ILE A 284 3.56 -14.44 0.61
C ILE A 284 3.30 -15.58 1.60
N ASP A 285 4.04 -16.68 1.47
CA ASP A 285 3.88 -17.92 2.24
C ASP A 285 5.08 -18.18 3.16
N GLY A 286 5.82 -17.12 3.52
CA GLY A 286 6.96 -17.24 4.42
C GLY A 286 6.54 -17.59 5.84
N GLN A 287 7.49 -18.15 6.60
CA GLN A 287 7.36 -18.38 8.04
C GLN A 287 8.42 -17.60 8.78
N GLY A 288 7.99 -16.88 9.81
CA GLY A 288 8.89 -16.15 10.72
C GLY A 288 9.56 -17.06 11.74
N ASP A 289 10.37 -16.46 12.61
CA ASP A 289 11.17 -17.17 13.61
C ASP A 289 10.35 -18.01 14.59
N TYR A 290 9.08 -17.69 14.75
CA TYR A 290 8.13 -18.37 15.64
C TYR A 290 7.04 -19.15 14.89
N GLY A 291 7.22 -19.36 13.58
CA GLY A 291 6.26 -20.08 12.72
C GLY A 291 5.07 -19.25 12.26
N GLU A 292 5.06 -17.95 12.56
CA GLU A 292 4.03 -17.01 12.08
C GLU A 292 4.10 -16.83 10.57
N SER A 293 2.94 -16.61 9.93
CA SER A 293 2.87 -16.29 8.51
C SER A 293 3.44 -14.89 8.25
N ILE A 294 4.35 -14.79 7.29
CA ILE A 294 5.03 -13.54 6.93
C ILE A 294 5.05 -13.32 5.42
N VAL A 295 5.24 -12.07 5.03
CA VAL A 295 5.57 -11.65 3.66
C VAL A 295 7.06 -11.30 3.62
N THR A 296 7.80 -11.91 2.71
CA THR A 296 9.24 -11.65 2.54
C THR A 296 9.51 -10.71 1.38
N ILE A 297 10.56 -9.92 1.50
CA ILE A 297 10.99 -8.93 0.51
C ILE A 297 12.50 -8.98 0.29
N ASP A 298 12.94 -8.44 -0.85
CA ASP A 298 14.34 -8.07 -1.09
C ASP A 298 14.47 -6.55 -0.95
N ALA A 299 15.20 -6.10 0.07
CA ALA A 299 15.35 -4.68 0.37
C ALA A 299 15.98 -3.89 -0.79
N ALA A 300 16.95 -4.48 -1.50
CA ALA A 300 17.59 -3.83 -2.65
C ALA A 300 16.61 -3.66 -3.82
N GLU A 301 15.72 -4.62 -4.03
CA GLU A 301 14.67 -4.53 -5.04
C GLU A 301 13.64 -3.45 -4.66
N VAL A 302 13.23 -3.39 -3.40
CA VAL A 302 12.33 -2.34 -2.88
C VAL A 302 12.94 -0.96 -3.06
N HIS A 303 14.22 -0.78 -2.72
CA HIS A 303 14.93 0.50 -2.90
C HIS A 303 14.95 0.94 -4.36
N ARG A 304 15.32 0.06 -5.28
CA ARG A 304 15.29 0.37 -6.73
C ARG A 304 13.90 0.75 -7.21
N PHE A 305 12.89 0.00 -6.78
CA PHE A 305 11.50 0.29 -7.11
C PHE A 305 11.07 1.70 -6.66
N MET A 306 11.43 2.09 -5.44
CA MET A 306 11.10 3.41 -4.90
C MET A 306 11.85 4.54 -5.60
N ASP A 307 13.14 4.33 -5.93
CA ASP A 307 13.95 5.30 -6.67
C ASP A 307 13.38 5.57 -8.07
N ASP A 308 12.92 4.53 -8.76
CA ASP A 308 12.32 4.65 -10.09
C ASP A 308 11.00 5.45 -10.07
N LEU A 309 10.27 5.42 -8.98
CA LEU A 309 9.05 6.22 -8.82
C LEU A 309 9.31 7.72 -8.58
N ALA A 310 10.53 8.10 -8.17
CA ALA A 310 10.91 9.50 -7.98
C ALA A 310 11.27 10.22 -9.28
N LYS A 311 11.56 9.45 -10.34
CA LYS A 311 11.94 10.00 -11.63
C LYS A 311 10.76 10.75 -12.28
N SER A 312 11.04 11.90 -12.87
CA SER A 312 10.04 12.63 -13.62
C SER A 312 9.54 11.82 -14.83
N HIS A 313 8.34 12.13 -15.30
CA HIS A 313 7.79 11.43 -16.46
C HIS A 313 8.67 11.55 -17.70
N ASP A 314 9.32 12.70 -17.89
CA ASP A 314 10.22 12.95 -19.00
C ASP A 314 11.51 12.13 -18.87
N GLU A 315 12.10 12.06 -17.68
CA GLU A 315 13.27 11.22 -17.41
C GLU A 315 12.96 9.72 -17.59
N ALA A 316 11.82 9.25 -17.07
CA ALA A 316 11.38 7.87 -17.22
C ALA A 316 11.09 7.53 -18.70
N THR A 317 10.58 8.48 -19.50
CA THR A 317 10.35 8.30 -20.93
C THR A 317 11.67 8.33 -21.73
N ASP A 318 12.63 9.13 -21.33
CA ASP A 318 13.93 9.21 -21.99
C ASP A 318 14.82 8.01 -21.64
N GLU A 319 14.77 7.51 -20.42
CA GLU A 319 15.42 6.24 -20.04
C GLU A 319 14.77 5.04 -20.76
N ALA A 320 13.45 4.96 -20.82
CA ALA A 320 12.73 3.94 -21.58
C ALA A 320 13.08 4.00 -23.08
N LYS A 321 13.23 5.21 -23.65
CA LYS A 321 13.69 5.40 -25.02
C LYS A 321 15.18 5.07 -25.21
N ALA A 322 16.01 5.29 -24.18
CA ALA A 322 17.42 4.93 -24.19
C ALA A 322 17.60 3.41 -24.04
N GLU A 323 16.83 2.78 -23.15
CA GLU A 323 16.78 1.32 -23.03
C GLU A 323 16.21 0.65 -24.30
N ASP A 324 15.20 1.23 -24.94
CA ASP A 324 14.68 0.76 -26.22
C ASP A 324 15.69 0.94 -27.33
N LYS A 325 16.50 2.03 -27.35
CA LYS A 325 17.59 2.20 -28.31
C LYS A 325 18.73 1.21 -28.08
N ASP A 326 19.04 0.86 -26.83
CA ASP A 326 20.02 -0.18 -26.53
C ASP A 326 19.44 -1.59 -26.75
N LYS A 327 18.16 -1.80 -26.54
CA LYS A 327 17.43 -3.02 -26.90
C LYS A 327 17.28 -3.15 -28.41
N GLN A 328 17.04 -2.04 -29.16
CA GLN A 328 17.04 -2.03 -30.60
C GLN A 328 18.44 -2.27 -31.20
N LYS A 329 19.50 -1.75 -30.57
CA LYS A 329 20.88 -2.11 -31.00
C LYS A 329 21.27 -3.56 -30.67
N LYS A 330 20.64 -4.17 -29.65
CA LYS A 330 20.73 -5.61 -29.38
C LYS A 330 19.75 -6.42 -30.23
N ALA A 331 18.56 -5.89 -30.54
CA ALA A 331 17.55 -6.54 -31.37
C ALA A 331 17.94 -6.58 -32.85
N ASP A 332 18.77 -5.63 -33.35
CA ASP A 332 19.38 -5.71 -34.70
C ASP A 332 20.38 -6.87 -34.82
N LYS A 333 20.74 -7.54 -33.73
CA LYS A 333 21.50 -8.81 -33.75
C LYS A 333 20.61 -10.07 -33.63
N ASP A 334 19.32 -9.95 -33.25
CA ASP A 334 18.35 -11.05 -33.17
C ASP A 334 17.33 -11.00 -34.33
N LYS A 335 17.80 -10.83 -35.55
CA LYS A 335 16.99 -10.83 -36.80
C LYS A 335 16.46 -12.21 -37.20
N ASP A 336 16.26 -13.14 -36.28
CA ASP A 336 15.84 -14.51 -36.59
C ASP A 336 14.43 -14.89 -36.09
N VAL A 337 13.56 -13.93 -35.68
CA VAL A 337 12.19 -14.25 -35.28
C VAL A 337 11.19 -13.66 -36.26
N ASP A 338 10.48 -14.54 -36.96
CA ASP A 338 9.34 -14.16 -37.79
C ASP A 338 8.20 -13.67 -36.88
N PRO A 339 7.78 -12.39 -36.93
CA PRO A 339 6.69 -11.88 -36.12
C PRO A 339 5.31 -12.44 -36.53
N ASN A 340 5.24 -13.23 -37.60
CA ASN A 340 4.00 -13.80 -38.13
C ASN A 340 3.66 -15.21 -37.55
N ILE A 341 4.41 -15.70 -36.57
CA ILE A 341 4.01 -16.93 -35.88
C ILE A 341 2.77 -16.69 -35.02
N ASN A 342 1.79 -17.58 -35.14
CA ASN A 342 0.60 -17.53 -34.28
C ASN A 342 0.89 -18.26 -32.96
N ILE A 343 0.72 -17.56 -31.86
CA ILE A 343 0.98 -18.08 -30.52
C ILE A 343 -0.33 -18.32 -29.77
N HIS A 344 -0.47 -19.52 -29.19
CA HIS A 344 -1.51 -19.83 -28.23
C HIS A 344 -0.87 -19.87 -26.84
N VAL A 345 -1.35 -19.07 -25.92
CA VAL A 345 -0.90 -19.07 -24.52
C VAL A 345 -1.91 -19.85 -23.68
N LEU A 346 -1.47 -20.96 -23.09
CA LEU A 346 -2.31 -21.84 -22.30
C LEU A 346 -1.80 -21.90 -20.86
N ASN A 347 -2.65 -21.58 -19.91
CA ASN A 347 -2.36 -21.72 -18.49
C ASN A 347 -2.79 -23.10 -17.98
N ALA A 348 -1.82 -23.94 -17.62
CA ALA A 348 -2.05 -25.25 -17.00
C ALA A 348 -1.97 -25.23 -15.46
N GLY A 349 -1.63 -24.05 -14.87
CA GLY A 349 -1.54 -23.84 -13.44
C GLY A 349 -2.79 -23.24 -12.83
N ASN A 350 -2.70 -22.91 -11.54
CA ASN A 350 -3.80 -22.36 -10.74
C ASN A 350 -3.76 -20.83 -10.59
N ILE A 351 -2.98 -20.11 -11.42
CA ILE A 351 -2.86 -18.67 -11.35
C ILE A 351 -3.85 -18.07 -12.33
N ASP A 352 -4.91 -17.45 -11.80
CA ASP A 352 -5.91 -16.78 -12.62
C ASP A 352 -5.30 -15.59 -13.40
N GLY A 353 -5.66 -15.51 -14.70
CA GLY A 353 -5.19 -14.44 -15.57
C GLY A 353 -3.77 -14.60 -16.11
N LEU A 354 -3.02 -15.64 -15.74
CA LEU A 354 -1.64 -15.83 -16.19
C LEU A 354 -1.52 -15.91 -17.72
N ALA A 355 -2.39 -16.67 -18.38
CA ALA A 355 -2.38 -16.75 -19.84
C ALA A 355 -2.61 -15.42 -20.53
N SER A 356 -3.56 -14.62 -20.01
CA SER A 356 -3.83 -13.27 -20.53
C SER A 356 -2.67 -12.31 -20.29
N GLY A 357 -2.05 -12.37 -19.12
CA GLY A 357 -0.88 -11.54 -18.79
C GLY A 357 0.32 -11.84 -19.70
N ILE A 358 0.65 -13.11 -19.89
CA ILE A 358 1.73 -13.53 -20.82
C ILE A 358 1.37 -13.18 -22.25
N GLY A 359 0.11 -13.37 -22.66
CA GLY A 359 -0.38 -13.01 -23.99
C GLY A 359 -0.16 -11.53 -24.27
N SER A 360 -0.62 -10.64 -23.40
CA SER A 360 -0.43 -9.19 -23.54
C SER A 360 1.05 -8.79 -23.54
N TRP A 361 1.88 -9.45 -22.75
CA TRP A 361 3.32 -9.22 -22.76
C TRP A 361 3.96 -9.61 -24.12
N LEU A 362 3.57 -10.75 -24.70
CA LEU A 362 4.04 -11.19 -26.01
C LEU A 362 3.58 -10.24 -27.12
N GLU A 363 2.32 -9.79 -27.09
CA GLU A 363 1.81 -8.78 -28.04
C GLU A 363 2.60 -7.48 -27.95
N GLY A 364 2.95 -7.02 -26.74
CA GLY A 364 3.83 -5.87 -26.51
C GLY A 364 5.25 -6.06 -27.04
N LYS A 365 5.67 -7.31 -27.32
CA LYS A 365 6.95 -7.65 -27.98
C LYS A 365 6.83 -7.85 -29.49
N GLY A 366 5.65 -7.63 -30.06
CA GLY A 366 5.39 -7.72 -31.50
C GLY A 366 5.00 -9.11 -32.01
N TYR A 367 4.65 -10.04 -31.11
CA TYR A 367 4.13 -11.34 -31.49
C TYR A 367 2.61 -11.29 -31.71
N THR A 368 2.12 -12.16 -32.59
CA THR A 368 0.67 -12.37 -32.76
C THR A 368 0.20 -13.45 -31.81
N VAL A 369 -0.64 -13.07 -30.82
CA VAL A 369 -1.27 -14.02 -29.89
C VAL A 369 -2.70 -14.27 -30.36
N GLU A 370 -2.93 -15.47 -30.87
CA GLU A 370 -4.23 -15.85 -31.42
C GLU A 370 -5.22 -16.25 -30.32
N ARG A 371 -4.70 -16.81 -29.21
CA ARG A 371 -5.53 -17.27 -28.10
C ARG A 371 -4.79 -17.26 -26.76
N SER A 372 -5.47 -16.76 -25.71
CA SER A 372 -5.09 -16.93 -24.32
C SER A 372 -6.21 -17.66 -23.57
N ALA A 373 -5.93 -18.84 -23.00
CA ALA A 373 -6.93 -19.69 -22.37
C ALA A 373 -6.31 -20.59 -21.27
N ASN A 374 -7.16 -21.31 -20.55
CA ASN A 374 -6.70 -22.37 -19.67
C ASN A 374 -6.50 -23.68 -20.46
N ALA A 375 -5.43 -24.41 -20.13
CA ALA A 375 -5.20 -25.75 -20.63
C ALA A 375 -6.12 -26.73 -19.91
N GLN A 376 -6.27 -27.95 -20.49
CA GLN A 376 -6.90 -29.04 -19.77
C GLN A 376 -6.02 -29.46 -18.59
N PRO A 377 -6.60 -29.70 -17.40
CA PRO A 377 -5.84 -30.13 -16.24
C PRO A 377 -5.03 -31.43 -16.49
N GLY A 378 -3.77 -31.42 -16.03
CA GLY A 378 -2.92 -32.63 -16.05
C GLY A 378 -2.21 -32.95 -17.36
N ILE A 379 -2.36 -32.12 -18.41
CA ILE A 379 -1.63 -32.32 -19.68
C ILE A 379 -0.18 -31.87 -19.57
N TYR A 380 0.08 -30.77 -18.85
CA TYR A 380 1.43 -30.18 -18.71
C TYR A 380 1.83 -30.19 -17.25
N SER A 381 3.06 -30.64 -16.96
CA SER A 381 3.64 -30.67 -15.62
C SER A 381 4.60 -29.48 -15.36
N GLU A 382 5.00 -28.80 -16.42
CA GLU A 382 5.93 -27.65 -16.36
C GLU A 382 5.62 -26.64 -17.46
N SER A 383 6.11 -25.41 -17.30
CA SER A 383 6.04 -24.39 -18.34
C SER A 383 6.96 -24.75 -19.51
N GLN A 384 6.42 -24.76 -20.71
CA GLN A 384 7.17 -25.17 -21.92
C GLN A 384 6.65 -24.49 -23.18
N VAL A 385 7.46 -24.43 -24.22
CA VAL A 385 7.07 -24.04 -25.58
C VAL A 385 6.84 -25.28 -26.42
N VAL A 386 5.62 -25.44 -26.93
CA VAL A 386 5.23 -26.58 -27.77
C VAL A 386 5.08 -26.09 -29.22
N ALA A 387 5.76 -26.74 -30.14
CA ALA A 387 5.69 -26.42 -31.56
C ALA A 387 5.57 -27.72 -32.41
N ALA A 388 4.99 -27.59 -33.59
CA ALA A 388 4.93 -28.73 -34.53
C ALA A 388 6.32 -29.26 -34.91
N ASP A 389 7.29 -28.36 -35.04
CA ASP A 389 8.71 -28.67 -35.13
C ASP A 389 9.47 -28.01 -33.96
N PRO A 390 9.76 -28.77 -32.89
CA PRO A 390 10.47 -28.23 -31.71
C PRO A 390 11.92 -27.87 -32.00
N THR A 391 12.47 -28.23 -33.15
CA THR A 391 13.82 -27.85 -33.56
C THR A 391 13.85 -26.55 -34.34
N SER A 392 12.70 -25.98 -34.69
CA SER A 392 12.59 -24.72 -35.44
C SER A 392 13.29 -23.57 -34.73
N LYS A 393 13.81 -22.63 -35.51
CA LYS A 393 14.49 -21.44 -34.97
C LYS A 393 13.52 -20.57 -34.17
N GLU A 394 12.28 -20.48 -34.63
CA GLU A 394 11.21 -19.68 -34.03
C GLU A 394 10.82 -20.24 -32.66
N ALA A 395 10.64 -21.55 -32.52
CA ALA A 395 10.33 -22.19 -31.25
C ALA A 395 11.46 -22.01 -30.23
N LYS A 396 12.71 -22.21 -30.65
CA LYS A 396 13.89 -22.00 -29.79
C LYS A 396 14.08 -20.54 -29.37
N ALA A 397 13.82 -19.62 -30.28
CA ALA A 397 13.92 -18.19 -30.00
C ALA A 397 12.84 -17.75 -28.99
N LEU A 398 11.60 -18.22 -29.16
CA LEU A 398 10.51 -17.95 -28.23
C LEU A 398 10.80 -18.55 -26.85
N ALA A 399 11.25 -19.81 -26.79
CA ALA A 399 11.62 -20.49 -25.55
C ALA A 399 12.72 -19.75 -24.78
N LYS A 400 13.75 -19.29 -25.49
CA LYS A 400 14.83 -18.47 -24.92
C LYS A 400 14.32 -17.15 -24.38
N LYS A 401 13.41 -16.49 -25.10
CA LYS A 401 12.83 -15.19 -24.72
C LYS A 401 11.91 -15.30 -23.49
N LEU A 402 11.32 -16.46 -23.28
CA LEU A 402 10.51 -16.81 -22.11
C LEU A 402 11.33 -17.35 -20.92
N GLY A 403 12.64 -17.11 -20.91
CA GLY A 403 13.51 -17.48 -19.79
C GLY A 403 14.20 -18.84 -19.96
N GLY A 404 14.27 -19.36 -21.18
CA GLY A 404 14.92 -20.64 -21.45
C GLY A 404 14.02 -21.84 -21.16
N LEU A 405 12.71 -21.72 -21.41
CA LEU A 405 11.77 -22.81 -21.26
C LEU A 405 12.13 -23.99 -22.20
N PRO A 406 11.85 -25.24 -21.79
CA PRO A 406 12.01 -26.38 -22.66
C PRO A 406 11.05 -26.35 -23.88
#